data_97a4703c683f3f35644b4f1f1380c190
#
_entry.id   97a4703c683f3f35644b4f1f1380c190
#
_cell.length_a   1.000
_cell.length_b   1.000
_cell.length_c   1.000
_cell.angle_alpha   90.00
_cell.angle_beta   90.00
_cell.angle_gamma   90.00
#
_symmetry.space_group_name_H-M   'P 1'
#
loop_
_entity.id
_entity.type
_entity.pdbx_description
1 polymer ?
#
loop_
_entity_poly.entity_id
_entity_poly.type
_entity_poly.pdbx_seq_one_letter_code
_entity_poly.pdbx_strand_id
1 'polypeptide(L)'
;MKHYLLDTNILIYYFNGNMERTVKDKVSTLIRESFQISIISKMEFLGFPFNLQEKQKAEQFVACATIRPLSDEIVQHVIDIRKEKRIKLPDAIIAATAVQYSAILVTRNTKDFNDLALETYNPFDGG
;
A
#
# COMPACT_ATOMS: atom_id res chain seq x y z
N MET A 1 -9.56 -14.64 8.33
CA MET A 1 -8.21 -14.40 7.79
C MET A 1 -8.05 -12.92 7.46
N LYS A 2 -6.97 -12.31 7.93
CA LYS A 2 -6.73 -10.89 7.69
C LYS A 2 -6.10 -10.67 6.32
N HIS A 3 -6.56 -9.64 5.62
CA HIS A 3 -5.98 -9.20 4.35
C HIS A 3 -5.24 -7.89 4.58
N TYR A 4 -4.10 -7.74 3.93
CA TYR A 4 -3.28 -6.53 4.05
C TYR A 4 -3.07 -5.93 2.67
N LEU A 5 -3.17 -4.60 2.60
CA LEU A 5 -2.86 -3.83 1.40
C LEU A 5 -1.67 -2.94 1.74
N LEU A 6 -0.59 -3.06 1.00
CA LEU A 6 0.63 -2.29 1.28
C LEU A 6 0.62 -0.98 0.51
N ASP A 7 0.80 0.13 1.25
CA ASP A 7 0.94 1.45 0.66
C ASP A 7 2.29 1.58 -0.06
N THR A 8 2.37 2.48 -1.00
CA THR A 8 3.55 2.71 -1.83
C THR A 8 4.82 2.96 -1.01
N ASN A 9 4.72 3.77 0.06
CA ASN A 9 5.90 4.08 0.89
C ASN A 9 6.50 2.83 1.54
N ILE A 10 5.65 1.87 1.92
CA ILE A 10 6.13 0.60 2.50
C ILE A 10 6.93 -0.19 1.45
N LEU A 11 6.43 -0.23 0.21
CA LEU A 11 7.13 -0.92 -0.88
C LEU A 11 8.51 -0.31 -1.12
N ILE A 12 8.57 1.01 -1.17
CA ILE A 12 9.82 1.73 -1.45
C ILE A 12 10.84 1.51 -0.32
N TYR A 13 10.44 1.68 0.93
CA TYR A 13 11.34 1.46 2.07
C TYR A 13 11.83 0.02 2.14
N TYR A 14 10.93 -0.93 1.91
CA TYR A 14 11.26 -2.35 1.97
C TYR A 14 12.26 -2.71 0.86
N PHE A 15 11.98 -2.28 -0.36
CA PHE A 15 12.79 -2.60 -1.53
C PHE A 15 14.18 -1.96 -1.46
N ASN A 16 14.26 -0.72 -0.97
CA ASN A 16 15.53 0.03 -0.89
C ASN A 16 16.38 -0.36 0.32
N GLY A 17 15.89 -1.26 1.17
CA GLY A 17 16.63 -1.67 2.35
C GLY A 17 16.71 -0.61 3.44
N ASN A 18 15.79 0.35 3.45
CA ASN A 18 15.75 1.45 4.41
C ASN A 18 14.88 1.12 5.63
N MET A 19 14.80 -0.14 5.98
CA MET A 19 14.07 -0.60 7.16
C MET A 19 15.04 -1.27 8.13
N GLU A 20 14.85 -0.98 9.41
CA GLU A 20 15.50 -1.76 10.45
C GLU A 20 15.03 -3.21 10.35
N ARG A 21 15.86 -4.14 10.80
CA ARG A 21 15.57 -5.57 10.67
C ARG A 21 14.23 -5.97 11.27
N THR A 22 13.90 -5.43 12.44
CA THR A 22 12.63 -5.75 13.10
C THR A 22 11.42 -5.33 12.25
N VAL A 23 11.49 -4.15 11.64
CA VAL A 23 10.45 -3.65 10.74
C VAL A 23 10.39 -4.50 9.48
N LYS A 24 11.54 -4.79 8.90
CA LYS A 24 11.64 -5.60 7.68
C LYS A 24 11.04 -6.99 7.90
N ASP A 25 11.30 -7.60 9.06
CA ASP A 25 10.75 -8.91 9.39
C ASP A 25 9.23 -8.88 9.48
N LYS A 26 8.66 -7.82 10.06
CA LYS A 26 7.21 -7.64 10.11
C LYS A 26 6.61 -7.56 8.71
N VAL A 27 7.21 -6.72 7.85
CA VAL A 27 6.73 -6.54 6.48
C VAL A 27 6.91 -7.82 5.67
N SER A 28 8.03 -8.52 5.83
CA SER A 28 8.26 -9.80 5.15
C SER A 28 7.18 -10.82 5.50
N THR A 29 6.77 -10.86 6.76
CA THR A 29 5.70 -11.76 7.21
C THR A 29 4.37 -11.41 6.52
N LEU A 30 4.04 -10.11 6.45
CA LEU A 30 2.82 -9.67 5.77
C LEU A 30 2.85 -10.03 4.28
N ILE A 31 3.99 -9.84 3.62
CA ILE A 31 4.15 -10.16 2.20
C ILE A 31 3.93 -11.65 1.96
N ARG A 32 4.44 -12.51 2.83
CA ARG A 32 4.24 -13.95 2.70
C ARG A 32 2.79 -14.35 2.88
N GLU A 33 2.07 -13.66 3.78
CA GLU A 33 0.67 -14.00 4.07
C GLU A 33 -0.30 -13.39 3.08
N SER A 34 -0.08 -12.15 2.67
CA SER A 34 -1.04 -11.41 1.86
C SER A 34 -0.36 -10.23 1.17
N PHE A 35 0.25 -10.48 0.01
CA PHE A 35 0.91 -9.42 -0.73
C PHE A 35 -0.06 -8.81 -1.74
N GLN A 36 -0.75 -7.75 -1.32
CA GLN A 36 -1.70 -7.03 -2.16
C GLN A 36 -1.30 -5.56 -2.24
N ILE A 37 -1.43 -4.98 -3.42
CA ILE A 37 -1.21 -3.54 -3.63
C ILE A 37 -2.27 -3.01 -4.59
N SER A 38 -2.55 -1.70 -4.47
CA SER A 38 -3.40 -0.98 -5.41
C SER A 38 -2.67 -0.81 -6.74
N ILE A 39 -3.42 -0.69 -7.82
CA ILE A 39 -2.86 -0.33 -9.14
C ILE A 39 -2.09 1.00 -9.05
N ILE A 40 -2.52 1.91 -8.19
CA ILE A 40 -1.81 3.20 -7.96
C ILE A 40 -0.42 2.92 -7.37
N SER A 41 -0.32 2.03 -6.39
CA SER A 41 0.97 1.70 -5.79
C SER A 41 1.92 1.07 -6.80
N LYS A 42 1.40 0.24 -7.71
CA LYS A 42 2.21 -0.31 -8.79
C LYS A 42 2.80 0.82 -9.65
N MET A 43 1.96 1.79 -10.05
CA MET A 43 2.42 2.90 -10.88
C MET A 43 3.43 3.78 -10.17
N GLU A 44 3.18 4.11 -8.91
CA GLU A 44 4.08 4.94 -8.12
C GLU A 44 5.40 4.23 -7.85
N PHE A 45 5.36 2.95 -7.51
CA PHE A 45 6.56 2.18 -7.19
C PHE A 45 7.43 1.97 -8.43
N LEU A 46 6.85 1.51 -9.53
CA LEU A 46 7.60 1.29 -10.78
C LEU A 46 7.97 2.59 -11.48
N GLY A 47 7.32 3.69 -11.12
CA GLY A 47 7.68 5.03 -11.58
C GLY A 47 8.83 5.66 -10.81
N PHE A 48 9.30 5.02 -9.74
CA PHE A 48 10.46 5.49 -8.98
C PHE A 48 11.72 5.43 -9.84
N PRO A 49 12.65 6.39 -9.71
CA PRO A 49 13.84 6.44 -10.59
C PRO A 49 14.89 5.39 -10.21
N PHE A 50 14.61 4.15 -10.50
CA PHE A 50 15.55 3.05 -10.31
C PHE A 50 16.58 3.01 -11.44
N ASN A 51 17.78 2.50 -11.15
CA ASN A 51 18.71 2.15 -12.22
C ASN A 51 18.21 0.87 -12.91
N LEU A 52 18.87 0.47 -14.00
CA LEU A 52 18.39 -0.64 -14.82
C LEU A 52 18.29 -1.96 -14.05
N GLN A 53 19.30 -2.28 -13.23
CA GLN A 53 19.28 -3.50 -12.43
C GLN A 53 18.20 -3.49 -11.35
N GLU A 54 18.06 -2.35 -10.67
CA GLU A 54 17.01 -2.16 -9.67
C GLU A 54 15.63 -2.27 -10.28
N LYS A 55 15.45 -1.70 -11.47
CA LYS A 55 14.17 -1.75 -12.18
C LYS A 55 13.73 -3.18 -12.44
N GLN A 56 14.65 -4.03 -12.90
CA GLN A 56 14.34 -5.45 -13.15
C GLN A 56 13.91 -6.15 -11.86
N LYS A 57 14.63 -5.90 -10.76
CA LYS A 57 14.28 -6.47 -9.45
C LYS A 57 12.94 -5.94 -8.96
N ALA A 58 12.67 -4.65 -9.17
CA ALA A 58 11.42 -4.03 -8.77
C ALA A 58 10.22 -4.65 -9.52
N GLU A 59 10.39 -4.88 -10.82
CA GLU A 59 9.36 -5.54 -11.62
C GLU A 59 9.10 -6.96 -11.15
N GLN A 60 10.15 -7.71 -10.83
CA GLN A 60 10.03 -9.07 -10.28
C GLN A 60 9.33 -9.06 -8.93
N PHE A 61 9.65 -8.08 -8.09
CA PHE A 61 9.04 -7.94 -6.78
C PHE A 61 7.53 -7.70 -6.90
N VAL A 62 7.15 -6.74 -7.73
CA VAL A 62 5.74 -6.40 -7.96
C VAL A 62 4.98 -7.55 -8.61
N ALA A 63 5.65 -8.34 -9.44
CA ALA A 63 5.03 -9.51 -10.07
C ALA A 63 4.54 -10.55 -9.07
N CYS A 64 5.08 -10.54 -7.84
CA CYS A 64 4.63 -11.43 -6.78
C CYS A 64 3.37 -10.94 -6.08
N ALA A 65 2.96 -9.70 -6.31
CA ALA A 65 1.82 -9.10 -5.63
C ALA A 65 0.52 -9.37 -6.38
N THR A 66 -0.58 -9.43 -5.62
CA THR A 66 -1.91 -9.31 -6.20
C THR A 66 -2.18 -7.83 -6.41
N ILE A 67 -2.34 -7.42 -7.66
CA ILE A 67 -2.61 -6.04 -8.02
C ILE A 67 -4.12 -5.84 -8.07
N ARG A 68 -4.63 -4.92 -7.25
CA ARG A 68 -6.06 -4.61 -7.24
C ARG A 68 -6.33 -3.47 -8.23
N PRO A 69 -7.02 -3.76 -9.33
CA PRO A 69 -7.30 -2.73 -10.34
C PRO A 69 -8.36 -1.75 -9.84
N LEU A 70 -8.46 -0.63 -10.53
CA LEU A 70 -9.50 0.36 -10.26
C LEU A 70 -10.83 -0.17 -10.81
N SER A 71 -11.75 -0.50 -9.90
CA SER A 71 -13.08 -0.99 -10.25
C SER A 71 -14.13 0.10 -10.05
N ASP A 72 -15.34 -0.13 -10.56
CA ASP A 72 -16.45 0.81 -10.36
C ASP A 72 -16.77 0.99 -8.88
N GLU A 73 -16.69 -0.09 -8.10
CA GLU A 73 -16.93 -0.05 -6.65
C GLU A 73 -15.87 0.80 -5.96
N ILE A 74 -14.60 0.66 -6.36
CA ILE A 74 -13.52 1.46 -5.79
C ILE A 74 -13.69 2.93 -6.17
N VAL A 75 -14.08 3.21 -7.41
CA VAL A 75 -14.37 4.59 -7.84
C VAL A 75 -15.42 5.22 -6.95
N GLN A 76 -16.50 4.49 -6.63
CA GLN A 76 -17.56 5.02 -5.76
C GLN A 76 -17.03 5.29 -4.35
N HIS A 77 -16.21 4.40 -3.80
CA HIS A 77 -15.57 4.63 -2.50
C HIS A 77 -14.68 5.87 -2.52
N VAL A 78 -13.95 6.10 -3.61
CA VAL A 78 -13.10 7.29 -3.77
C VAL A 78 -13.96 8.56 -3.71
N ILE A 79 -15.05 8.56 -4.44
CA ILE A 79 -15.97 9.70 -4.46
C ILE A 79 -16.49 10.00 -3.05
N ASP A 80 -16.92 8.96 -2.35
CA ASP A 80 -17.48 9.11 -1.00
C ASP A 80 -16.42 9.61 -0.01
N ILE A 81 -15.22 9.05 -0.06
CA ILE A 81 -14.11 9.45 0.82
C ILE A 81 -13.77 10.93 0.62
N ARG A 82 -13.69 11.37 -0.64
CA ARG A 82 -13.28 12.74 -0.95
C ARG A 82 -14.36 13.77 -0.61
N LYS A 83 -15.61 13.35 -0.46
CA LYS A 83 -16.66 14.21 0.06
C LYS A 83 -16.51 14.48 1.56
N GLU A 84 -15.97 13.52 2.30
CA GLU A 84 -15.87 13.60 3.75
C GLU A 84 -14.54 14.14 4.24
N LYS A 85 -13.47 13.93 3.46
CA LYS A 85 -12.11 14.27 3.88
C LYS A 85 -11.32 14.86 2.73
N ARG A 86 -10.52 15.90 3.04
CA ARG A 86 -9.59 16.45 2.07
C ARG A 86 -8.39 15.50 1.98
N ILE A 87 -8.31 14.77 0.89
CA ILE A 87 -7.30 13.74 0.68
C ILE A 87 -6.88 13.76 -0.80
N LYS A 88 -5.60 13.55 -1.06
CA LYS A 88 -5.08 13.49 -2.42
C LYS A 88 -5.67 12.29 -3.16
N LEU A 89 -5.87 12.43 -4.46
CA LEU A 89 -6.50 11.39 -5.27
C LEU A 89 -5.78 10.03 -5.17
N PRO A 90 -4.45 9.94 -5.28
CA PRO A 90 -3.78 8.64 -5.15
C PRO A 90 -4.03 7.99 -3.79
N ASP A 91 -3.97 8.75 -2.70
CA ASP A 91 -4.22 8.23 -1.35
C ASP A 91 -5.67 7.79 -1.19
N ALA A 92 -6.62 8.54 -1.79
CA ALA A 92 -8.02 8.17 -1.76
C ALA A 92 -8.27 6.84 -2.48
N ILE A 93 -7.57 6.59 -3.60
CA ILE A 93 -7.69 5.34 -4.34
C ILE A 93 -7.13 4.17 -3.53
N ILE A 94 -5.99 4.37 -2.87
CA ILE A 94 -5.39 3.35 -2.00
C ILE A 94 -6.34 3.02 -0.84
N ALA A 95 -6.86 4.05 -0.17
CA ALA A 95 -7.82 3.87 0.93
C ALA A 95 -9.08 3.16 0.46
N ALA A 96 -9.64 3.57 -0.67
CA ALA A 96 -10.84 2.97 -1.25
C ALA A 96 -10.63 1.49 -1.60
N THR A 97 -9.43 1.15 -2.07
CA THR A 97 -9.07 -0.23 -2.37
C THR A 97 -9.07 -1.07 -1.09
N ALA A 98 -8.49 -0.54 -0.01
CA ALA A 98 -8.50 -1.23 1.28
C ALA A 98 -9.92 -1.44 1.80
N VAL A 99 -10.78 -0.43 1.67
CA VAL A 99 -12.20 -0.54 2.06
C VAL A 99 -12.90 -1.63 1.26
N GLN A 100 -12.71 -1.64 -0.06
CA GLN A 100 -13.39 -2.60 -0.94
C GLN A 100 -13.06 -4.04 -0.60
N TYR A 101 -11.82 -4.32 -0.24
CA TYR A 101 -11.37 -5.68 0.05
C TYR A 101 -11.31 -5.99 1.54
N SER A 102 -11.82 -5.10 2.38
CA SER A 102 -11.77 -5.24 3.85
C SER A 102 -10.35 -5.52 4.32
N ALA A 103 -9.38 -4.84 3.72
CA ALA A 103 -7.97 -5.03 4.00
C ALA A 103 -7.47 -4.00 5.02
N ILE A 104 -6.48 -4.40 5.81
CA ILE A 104 -5.75 -3.48 6.67
C ILE A 104 -4.73 -2.75 5.81
N LEU A 105 -4.77 -1.43 5.82
CA LEU A 105 -3.82 -0.63 5.06
C LEU A 105 -2.50 -0.53 5.83
N VAL A 106 -1.45 -1.09 5.27
CA VAL A 106 -0.10 -1.04 5.84
C VAL A 106 0.58 0.22 5.32
N THR A 107 0.79 1.19 6.18
CA THR A 107 1.33 2.49 5.79
C THR A 107 2.13 3.10 6.94
N ARG A 108 3.13 3.89 6.59
CA ARG A 108 3.86 4.70 7.57
C ARG A 108 3.08 5.97 7.94
N ASN A 109 2.22 6.44 7.04
CA ASN A 109 1.50 7.72 7.18
C ASN A 109 0.06 7.51 7.64
N THR A 110 -0.13 6.87 8.78
CA THR A 110 -1.47 6.55 9.29
C THR A 110 -2.35 7.79 9.48
N LYS A 111 -1.74 8.94 9.75
CA LYS A 111 -2.49 10.20 9.94
C LYS A 111 -3.26 10.62 8.69
N ASP A 112 -2.73 10.30 7.50
CA ASP A 112 -3.39 10.68 6.25
C ASP A 112 -4.69 9.91 6.04
N PHE A 113 -4.88 8.81 6.77
CA PHE A 113 -6.03 7.92 6.62
C PHE A 113 -6.93 7.90 7.86
N ASN A 114 -6.66 8.78 8.83
CA ASN A 114 -7.51 8.92 10.01
C ASN A 114 -8.93 9.34 9.60
N ASP A 115 -9.91 8.93 10.39
CA ASP A 115 -11.32 9.25 10.18
C ASP A 115 -11.95 8.58 8.97
N LEU A 116 -11.25 7.65 8.34
CA LEU A 116 -11.82 6.83 7.27
C LEU A 116 -12.22 5.47 7.82
N ALA A 117 -13.18 4.83 7.15
CA ALA A 117 -13.74 3.54 7.57
C ALA A 117 -12.82 2.38 7.16
N LEU A 118 -11.57 2.42 7.62
CA LEU A 118 -10.59 1.35 7.38
C LEU A 118 -9.63 1.25 8.55
N GLU A 119 -9.02 0.08 8.70
CA GLU A 119 -8.00 -0.15 9.70
C GLU A 119 -6.62 0.09 9.07
N THR A 120 -5.73 0.74 9.82
CA THR A 120 -4.35 0.98 9.38
C THR A 120 -3.36 0.27 10.31
N TYR A 121 -2.19 -0.03 9.77
CA TYR A 121 -1.10 -0.63 10.53
C TYR A 121 0.22 0.00 10.10
N ASN A 122 0.96 0.56 11.06
CA ASN A 122 2.29 1.12 10.81
C ASN A 122 3.34 0.18 11.37
N PRO A 123 4.06 -0.57 10.52
CA PRO A 123 5.07 -1.52 11.01
C PRO A 123 6.30 -0.84 11.61
N PHE A 124 6.45 0.47 11.39
CA PHE A 124 7.55 1.25 11.96
C PHE A 124 7.32 1.61 13.43
N ASP A 125 6.06 1.58 13.90
CA ASP A 125 5.78 1.88 15.29
C ASP A 125 6.33 0.75 16.15
N GLY A 126 7.16 1.13 17.14
CA GLY A 126 7.81 0.19 18.02
C GLY A 126 6.80 -0.53 18.91
N GLY A 127 6.92 -1.78 18.98
CA GLY A 127 6.00 -2.54 19.81
C GLY A 127 5.97 -3.96 19.41
#